data_4f45614c398a8d2a09a8d7ecb3ca9ce6
#
_entry.id   4f45614c398a8d2a09a8d7ecb3ca9ce6
#
_cell.length_a   1.000
_cell.length_b   1.000
_cell.length_c   1.000
_cell.angle_alpha   90.00
_cell.angle_beta   90.00
_cell.angle_gamma   90.00
#
_symmetry.space_group_name_H-M   'P 1'
#
loop_
_entity.id
_entity.type
_entity.pdbx_description
1 polymer ?
#
loop_
_entity_poly.entity_id
_entity_poly.type
_entity_poly.pdbx_seq_one_letter_code
_entity_poly.pdbx_strand_id
1 'polypeptide(L)'
;GELYPTNPTNLVGELQSLLEQAKVEPPQTPAASEQPSGDLYKFLYTAGLSDEANAQCVNRLYQGQFLYNDAFGWLFWTGSHWTKEGAEAALDRATVTTLLSRIEAASQPETFEEGGKVRRFCLPNKGRVQGAEHMLSSLVISQPGEFDTEPDLLNCGNGVVDLRSGKLIAHDPGQRFTYCSPVDYKPGASSEQWVSFLEAAVGAEQAA
;
A
#
# COMPACT_ATOMS: atom_id res chain seq x y z
N GLY A 1 -37.46 19.11 9.50
CA GLY A 1 -36.65 20.31 9.30
C GLY A 1 -35.19 19.97 9.36
N GLU A 2 -34.54 20.10 8.24
CA GLU A 2 -33.16 20.46 7.96
C GLU A 2 -32.04 19.97 8.89
N LEU A 3 -31.29 18.99 8.42
CA LEU A 3 -29.92 18.71 8.84
C LEU A 3 -29.09 18.25 7.61
N TYR A 4 -28.78 19.18 6.73
CA TYR A 4 -27.67 19.02 5.78
C TYR A 4 -26.70 20.18 6.00
N PRO A 5 -25.42 19.92 6.36
CA PRO A 5 -24.42 20.96 6.46
C PRO A 5 -24.15 21.52 5.06
N THR A 6 -24.28 22.83 4.92
CA THR A 6 -24.25 23.58 3.66
C THR A 6 -22.82 23.90 3.18
N ASN A 7 -21.78 23.27 3.73
CA ASN A 7 -20.40 23.55 3.32
C ASN A 7 -19.58 22.26 3.12
N PRO A 8 -19.28 21.88 1.87
CA PRO A 8 -18.49 20.67 1.56
C PRO A 8 -17.05 20.71 2.13
N THR A 9 -16.49 21.88 2.40
CA THR A 9 -15.14 22.02 3.00
C THR A 9 -15.09 21.50 4.43
N ASN A 10 -16.22 21.56 5.17
CA ASN A 10 -16.29 21.06 6.54
C ASN A 10 -16.37 19.53 6.59
N LEU A 11 -17.02 18.91 5.61
CA LEU A 11 -17.15 17.46 5.50
C LEU A 11 -15.80 16.75 5.26
N VAL A 12 -14.93 17.35 4.46
CA VAL A 12 -13.57 16.83 4.22
C VAL A 12 -12.73 16.89 5.50
N GLY A 13 -12.81 17.99 6.25
CA GLY A 13 -12.12 18.14 7.53
C GLY A 13 -12.63 17.18 8.62
N GLU A 14 -13.94 16.96 8.68
CA GLU A 14 -14.55 16.00 9.61
C GLU A 14 -14.19 14.54 9.27
N LEU A 15 -14.19 14.17 7.99
CA LEU A 15 -13.77 12.84 7.55
C LEU A 15 -12.28 12.60 7.79
N GLN A 16 -11.43 13.60 7.55
CA GLN A 16 -10.00 13.50 7.88
C GLN A 16 -9.78 13.35 9.39
N SER A 17 -10.52 14.09 10.23
CA SER A 17 -10.46 13.97 11.69
C SER A 17 -10.91 12.58 12.17
N LEU A 18 -11.94 11.99 11.54
CA LEU A 18 -12.40 10.64 11.86
C LEU A 18 -11.40 9.56 11.44
N LEU A 19 -10.69 9.75 10.32
CA LEU A 19 -9.60 8.88 9.86
C LEU A 19 -8.39 8.95 10.80
N GLU A 20 -8.05 10.13 11.33
CA GLU A 20 -6.99 10.31 12.33
C GLU A 20 -7.32 9.65 13.66
N GLN A 21 -8.59 9.66 14.08
CA GLN A 21 -9.04 9.03 15.34
C GLN A 21 -9.05 7.50 15.30
N ALA A 22 -9.06 6.89 14.13
CA ALA A 22 -9.13 5.44 13.97
C ALA A 22 -7.81 4.69 14.28
N LYS A 23 -6.76 5.32 14.80
CA LYS A 23 -5.48 4.75 15.30
C LYS A 23 -4.92 3.54 14.51
N VAL A 24 -5.22 3.43 13.25
CA VAL A 24 -4.58 2.49 12.33
C VAL A 24 -3.68 3.37 11.47
N GLU A 25 -2.36 3.18 11.54
CA GLU A 25 -1.46 3.90 10.63
C GLU A 25 -1.98 3.74 9.20
N PRO A 26 -2.27 4.85 8.51
CA PRO A 26 -2.65 4.75 7.11
C PRO A 26 -1.49 4.09 6.35
N PRO A 27 -1.79 3.37 5.26
CA PRO A 27 -0.73 2.99 4.32
C PRO A 27 0.09 4.25 4.07
N GLN A 28 1.42 4.15 4.22
CA GLN A 28 2.28 5.32 4.08
C GLN A 28 1.99 5.93 2.71
N THR A 29 1.23 7.02 2.71
CA THR A 29 1.15 7.90 1.56
C THR A 29 2.61 8.24 1.22
N PRO A 30 3.07 8.11 -0.03
CA PRO A 30 4.43 8.48 -0.39
C PRO A 30 4.69 9.83 0.24
N ALA A 31 5.74 9.91 1.06
CA ALA A 31 6.08 10.93 2.04
C ALA A 31 5.32 12.26 1.84
N ALA A 32 4.46 12.60 2.77
CA ALA A 32 3.68 13.85 2.79
C ALA A 32 4.58 15.08 2.99
N SER A 33 5.61 15.26 2.14
CA SER A 33 6.54 16.39 2.17
C SER A 33 6.61 17.16 0.86
N GLU A 34 5.92 16.71 -0.20
CA GLU A 34 5.79 17.50 -1.43
C GLU A 34 4.31 17.71 -1.71
N GLN A 35 3.89 18.97 -1.81
CA GLN A 35 2.59 19.30 -2.39
C GLN A 35 2.49 18.57 -3.73
N PRO A 36 1.36 17.88 -4.03
CA PRO A 36 1.21 17.15 -5.28
C PRO A 36 1.66 18.05 -6.43
N SER A 37 2.57 17.58 -7.27
CA SER A 37 3.03 18.38 -8.41
C SER A 37 1.82 18.81 -9.24
N GLY A 38 1.89 19.97 -9.89
CA GLY A 38 0.77 20.46 -10.72
C GLY A 38 0.29 19.43 -11.74
N ASP A 39 1.18 18.52 -12.18
CA ASP A 39 0.85 17.41 -13.06
C ASP A 39 -0.03 16.35 -12.39
N LEU A 40 0.16 16.07 -11.09
CA LEU A 40 -0.69 15.14 -10.37
C LEU A 40 -2.10 15.68 -10.16
N TYR A 41 -2.24 16.95 -9.77
CA TYR A 41 -3.55 17.59 -9.68
C TYR A 41 -4.28 17.60 -11.03
N LYS A 42 -3.57 17.94 -12.10
CA LYS A 42 -4.14 17.90 -13.45
C LYS A 42 -4.61 16.49 -13.81
N PHE A 43 -3.81 15.45 -13.54
CA PHE A 43 -4.19 14.06 -13.78
C PHE A 43 -5.46 13.67 -13.00
N LEU A 44 -5.51 13.94 -11.69
CA LEU A 44 -6.66 13.64 -10.84
C LEU A 44 -7.95 14.32 -11.31
N TYR A 45 -7.84 15.56 -11.77
CA TYR A 45 -8.96 16.32 -12.31
C TYR A 45 -9.44 15.79 -13.67
N THR A 46 -8.51 15.46 -14.58
CA THR A 46 -8.82 15.10 -15.99
C THR A 46 -9.05 13.62 -16.25
N ALA A 47 -8.87 12.75 -15.25
CA ALA A 47 -8.92 11.29 -15.41
C ALA A 47 -10.29 10.73 -15.90
N GLY A 48 -11.34 11.55 -15.94
CA GLY A 48 -12.66 11.11 -16.38
C GLY A 48 -13.62 10.77 -15.24
N LEU A 49 -14.86 10.38 -15.61
CA LEU A 49 -15.98 10.14 -14.69
C LEU A 49 -16.43 8.68 -14.78
N SER A 50 -15.54 7.73 -14.46
CA SER A 50 -15.84 6.30 -14.43
C SER A 50 -15.13 5.64 -13.22
N ASP A 51 -15.56 4.44 -12.86
CA ASP A 51 -14.90 3.67 -11.80
C ASP A 51 -13.49 3.23 -12.23
N GLU A 52 -13.28 2.97 -13.53
CA GLU A 52 -11.96 2.74 -14.11
C GLU A 52 -11.04 3.95 -13.91
N ALA A 53 -11.53 5.17 -14.18
CA ALA A 53 -10.76 6.39 -13.95
C ALA A 53 -10.40 6.58 -12.47
N ASN A 54 -11.31 6.23 -11.54
CA ASN A 54 -11.01 6.21 -10.12
C ASN A 54 -9.92 5.19 -9.80
N ALA A 55 -10.01 3.97 -10.35
CA ALA A 55 -9.00 2.92 -10.19
C ALA A 55 -7.61 3.35 -10.69
N GLN A 56 -7.54 3.99 -11.85
CA GLN A 56 -6.30 4.56 -12.37
C GLN A 56 -5.71 5.64 -11.44
N CYS A 57 -6.57 6.45 -10.82
CA CYS A 57 -6.12 7.44 -9.82
C CYS A 57 -5.59 6.76 -8.56
N VAL A 58 -6.25 5.71 -8.04
CA VAL A 58 -5.74 4.91 -6.91
C VAL A 58 -4.39 4.29 -7.28
N ASN A 59 -4.30 3.63 -8.43
CA ASN A 59 -3.05 3.01 -8.89
C ASN A 59 -1.90 4.02 -9.02
N ARG A 60 -2.19 5.24 -9.46
CA ARG A 60 -1.19 6.30 -9.60
C ARG A 60 -0.69 6.83 -8.25
N LEU A 61 -1.61 7.03 -7.28
CA LEU A 61 -1.27 7.56 -5.95
C LEU A 61 -0.59 6.53 -5.06
N TYR A 62 -0.95 5.25 -5.23
CA TYR A 62 -0.49 4.15 -4.39
C TYR A 62 0.26 3.09 -5.22
N GLN A 63 1.02 3.56 -6.20
CA GLN A 63 1.78 2.68 -7.10
C GLN A 63 2.68 1.72 -6.33
N GLY A 64 2.53 0.41 -6.60
CA GLY A 64 3.34 -0.63 -5.95
C GLY A 64 2.94 -0.96 -4.51
N GLN A 65 1.85 -0.38 -3.97
CA GLN A 65 1.39 -0.66 -2.61
C GLN A 65 0.31 -1.74 -2.53
N PHE A 66 -0.41 -2.00 -3.63
CA PHE A 66 -1.46 -3.00 -3.69
C PHE A 66 -1.24 -3.97 -4.83
N LEU A 67 -1.61 -5.22 -4.59
CA LEU A 67 -1.70 -6.27 -5.57
C LEU A 67 -3.00 -7.05 -5.38
N TYR A 68 -3.52 -7.58 -6.46
CA TYR A 68 -4.61 -8.53 -6.42
C TYR A 68 -4.13 -9.90 -6.92
N ASN A 69 -4.50 -10.95 -6.22
CA ASN A 69 -4.18 -12.33 -6.59
C ASN A 69 -5.42 -13.20 -6.42
N ASP A 70 -5.76 -14.02 -7.41
CA ASP A 70 -6.97 -14.84 -7.37
C ASP A 70 -6.98 -15.85 -6.21
N ALA A 71 -5.81 -16.28 -5.73
CA ALA A 71 -5.69 -17.22 -4.62
C ALA A 71 -5.70 -16.55 -3.25
N PHE A 72 -5.15 -15.34 -3.14
CA PHE A 72 -4.97 -14.64 -1.84
C PHE A 72 -5.97 -13.50 -1.64
N GLY A 73 -6.59 -12.99 -2.70
CA GLY A 73 -7.34 -11.75 -2.71
C GLY A 73 -6.43 -10.53 -2.77
N TRP A 74 -6.82 -9.47 -2.08
CA TRP A 74 -6.01 -8.26 -1.98
C TRP A 74 -4.78 -8.46 -1.09
N LEU A 75 -3.65 -7.93 -1.54
CA LEU A 75 -2.39 -7.88 -0.82
C LEU A 75 -1.94 -6.42 -0.71
N PHE A 76 -1.33 -6.11 0.43
CA PHE A 76 -0.81 -4.79 0.74
C PHE A 76 0.68 -4.88 1.11
N TRP A 77 1.50 -3.95 0.59
CA TRP A 77 2.92 -3.85 0.90
C TRP A 77 3.15 -3.16 2.25
N THR A 78 3.74 -3.87 3.22
CA THR A 78 4.01 -3.36 4.57
C THR A 78 5.27 -2.51 4.68
N GLY A 79 6.05 -2.42 3.60
CA GLY A 79 7.42 -1.89 3.63
C GLY A 79 8.49 -2.99 3.67
N SER A 80 8.11 -4.24 4.00
CA SER A 80 9.03 -5.37 4.07
C SER A 80 8.50 -6.64 3.38
N HIS A 81 7.19 -6.83 3.32
CA HIS A 81 6.55 -8.00 2.71
C HIS A 81 5.11 -7.69 2.30
N TRP A 82 4.54 -8.54 1.48
CA TRP A 82 3.14 -8.50 1.08
C TRP A 82 2.28 -9.25 2.08
N THR A 83 1.20 -8.64 2.55
CA THR A 83 0.26 -9.27 3.46
C THR A 83 -1.18 -9.09 3.00
N LYS A 84 -2.02 -10.09 3.28
CA LYS A 84 -3.47 -9.96 3.14
C LYS A 84 -4.12 -9.37 4.39
N GLU A 85 -3.44 -9.43 5.54
CA GLU A 85 -3.97 -8.92 6.78
C GLU A 85 -4.13 -7.40 6.71
N GLY A 86 -5.35 -6.94 6.87
CA GLY A 86 -5.70 -5.53 6.77
C GLY A 86 -5.66 -4.92 5.36
N ALA A 87 -5.37 -5.71 4.31
CA ALA A 87 -5.23 -5.21 2.94
C ALA A 87 -6.52 -4.56 2.41
N GLU A 88 -7.69 -5.17 2.64
CA GLU A 88 -8.97 -4.61 2.22
C GLU A 88 -9.25 -3.26 2.91
N ALA A 89 -9.04 -3.19 4.23
CA ALA A 89 -9.22 -1.95 4.97
C ALA A 89 -8.21 -0.85 4.56
N ALA A 90 -7.00 -1.22 4.18
CA ALA A 90 -6.00 -0.30 3.64
C ALA A 90 -6.44 0.21 2.25
N LEU A 91 -6.98 -0.66 1.42
CA LEU A 91 -7.48 -0.32 0.09
C LEU A 91 -8.70 0.59 0.15
N ASP A 92 -9.70 0.27 0.99
CA ASP A 92 -10.86 1.12 1.24
C ASP A 92 -10.42 2.56 1.59
N ARG A 93 -9.46 2.71 2.52
CA ARG A 93 -8.93 4.02 2.90
C ARG A 93 -8.23 4.72 1.75
N ALA A 94 -7.37 4.01 1.01
CA ALA A 94 -6.66 4.55 -0.14
C ALA A 94 -7.63 5.03 -1.22
N THR A 95 -8.68 4.25 -1.49
CA THR A 95 -9.72 4.58 -2.47
C THR A 95 -10.52 5.82 -2.04
N VAL A 96 -10.98 5.87 -0.79
CA VAL A 96 -11.68 7.05 -0.25
C VAL A 96 -10.78 8.29 -0.31
N THR A 97 -9.52 8.20 0.12
CA THR A 97 -8.56 9.30 0.05
C THR A 97 -8.35 9.78 -1.38
N THR A 98 -8.25 8.85 -2.35
CA THR A 98 -8.14 9.20 -3.78
C THR A 98 -9.36 9.96 -4.28
N LEU A 99 -10.57 9.52 -3.93
CA LEU A 99 -11.80 10.21 -4.30
C LEU A 99 -11.83 11.64 -3.74
N LEU A 100 -11.41 11.82 -2.49
CA LEU A 100 -11.31 13.15 -1.85
C LEU A 100 -10.25 14.02 -2.53
N SER A 101 -9.09 13.46 -2.88
CA SER A 101 -8.05 14.20 -3.63
C SER A 101 -8.52 14.63 -5.02
N ARG A 102 -9.37 13.84 -5.68
CA ARG A 102 -10.02 14.23 -6.94
C ARG A 102 -11.00 15.40 -6.74
N ILE A 103 -11.77 15.39 -5.64
CA ILE A 103 -12.65 16.49 -5.27
C ILE A 103 -11.81 17.75 -5.00
N GLU A 104 -10.71 17.64 -4.29
CA GLU A 104 -9.78 18.73 -4.01
C GLU A 104 -9.20 19.31 -5.31
N ALA A 105 -8.71 18.45 -6.21
CA ALA A 105 -8.20 18.87 -7.52
C ALA A 105 -9.26 19.61 -8.37
N ALA A 106 -10.53 19.20 -8.26
CA ALA A 106 -11.67 19.84 -8.92
C ALA A 106 -12.19 21.09 -8.19
N SER A 107 -11.62 21.44 -7.05
CA SER A 107 -11.99 22.58 -6.21
C SER A 107 -10.94 23.68 -6.19
N GLN A 108 -9.84 23.53 -6.95
CA GLN A 108 -8.84 24.57 -7.11
C GLN A 108 -9.44 25.78 -7.87
N PRO A 109 -8.94 27.00 -7.65
CA PRO A 109 -9.49 28.20 -8.31
C PRO A 109 -9.60 28.06 -9.83
N GLU A 110 -8.61 27.42 -10.46
CA GLU A 110 -8.53 27.24 -11.91
C GLU A 110 -9.53 26.23 -12.46
N THR A 111 -10.01 25.31 -11.63
CA THR A 111 -10.90 24.21 -12.03
C THR A 111 -12.30 24.33 -11.42
N PHE A 112 -12.51 25.29 -10.54
CA PHE A 112 -13.70 25.35 -9.69
C PHE A 112 -15.02 25.43 -10.49
N GLU A 113 -15.10 26.26 -11.52
CA GLU A 113 -16.32 26.42 -12.31
C GLU A 113 -16.69 25.14 -13.08
N GLU A 114 -15.69 24.49 -13.70
CA GLU A 114 -15.87 23.30 -14.52
C GLU A 114 -15.88 22.00 -13.69
N GLY A 115 -15.32 22.02 -12.48
CA GLY A 115 -15.11 20.86 -11.61
C GLY A 115 -16.38 20.27 -10.97
N GLY A 116 -17.55 20.91 -11.14
CA GLY A 116 -18.78 20.50 -10.49
C GLY A 116 -19.20 19.05 -10.76
N LYS A 117 -18.95 18.52 -11.97
CA LYS A 117 -19.25 17.13 -12.32
C LYS A 117 -18.30 16.16 -11.59
N VAL A 118 -17.00 16.49 -11.54
CA VAL A 118 -15.99 15.68 -10.85
C VAL A 118 -16.29 15.62 -9.36
N ARG A 119 -16.53 16.77 -8.72
CA ARG A 119 -16.87 16.84 -7.29
C ARG A 119 -18.08 15.97 -6.94
N ARG A 120 -19.15 16.03 -7.74
CA ARG A 120 -20.37 15.22 -7.52
C ARG A 120 -20.10 13.74 -7.77
N PHE A 121 -19.36 13.42 -8.84
CA PHE A 121 -19.07 12.03 -9.21
C PHE A 121 -18.16 11.36 -8.17
N CYS A 122 -17.17 12.06 -7.65
CA CYS A 122 -16.18 11.52 -6.71
C CYS A 122 -16.64 11.51 -5.23
N LEU A 123 -17.89 11.92 -4.91
CA LEU A 123 -18.42 11.79 -3.56
C LEU A 123 -18.34 10.32 -3.10
N PRO A 124 -17.60 10.02 -2.01
CA PRO A 124 -17.42 8.65 -1.56
C PRO A 124 -18.74 8.03 -1.13
N ASN A 125 -19.01 6.84 -1.61
CA ASN A 125 -20.07 5.96 -1.17
C ASN A 125 -19.68 4.52 -1.47
N LYS A 126 -20.37 3.55 -0.86
CA LYS A 126 -20.04 2.12 -0.98
C LYS A 126 -19.90 1.66 -2.43
N GLY A 127 -20.87 1.99 -3.30
CA GLY A 127 -20.83 1.57 -4.70
C GLY A 127 -19.66 2.16 -5.47
N ARG A 128 -19.31 3.44 -5.21
CA ARG A 128 -18.18 4.11 -5.86
C ARG A 128 -16.85 3.53 -5.43
N VAL A 129 -16.67 3.25 -4.14
CA VAL A 129 -15.47 2.63 -3.59
C VAL A 129 -15.31 1.23 -4.18
N GLN A 130 -16.29 0.36 -4.04
CA GLN A 130 -16.25 -1.01 -4.56
C GLN A 130 -16.09 -1.08 -6.09
N GLY A 131 -16.71 -0.15 -6.83
CA GLY A 131 -16.54 -0.07 -8.28
C GLY A 131 -15.09 0.25 -8.68
N ALA A 132 -14.48 1.21 -8.02
CA ALA A 132 -13.07 1.56 -8.26
C ALA A 132 -12.13 0.40 -7.88
N GLU A 133 -12.34 -0.26 -6.75
CA GLU A 133 -11.54 -1.41 -6.30
C GLU A 133 -11.66 -2.61 -7.24
N HIS A 134 -12.88 -2.89 -7.71
CA HIS A 134 -13.09 -3.94 -8.71
C HIS A 134 -12.30 -3.67 -10.00
N MET A 135 -12.32 -2.43 -10.50
CA MET A 135 -11.52 -2.07 -11.68
C MET A 135 -10.02 -2.12 -11.39
N LEU A 136 -9.60 -1.71 -10.18
CA LEU A 136 -8.21 -1.72 -9.76
C LEU A 136 -7.64 -3.15 -9.73
N SER A 137 -8.42 -4.15 -9.33
CA SER A 137 -7.94 -5.55 -9.27
C SER A 137 -7.35 -6.02 -10.61
N SER A 138 -7.95 -5.58 -11.73
CA SER A 138 -7.46 -5.90 -13.07
C SER A 138 -6.16 -5.16 -13.44
N LEU A 139 -5.90 -3.99 -12.83
CA LEU A 139 -4.70 -3.19 -13.11
C LEU A 139 -3.47 -3.67 -12.32
N VAL A 140 -3.71 -4.31 -11.16
CA VAL A 140 -2.64 -4.72 -10.24
C VAL A 140 -2.62 -6.24 -10.00
N ILE A 141 -3.07 -7.00 -10.98
CA ILE A 141 -3.13 -8.46 -10.91
C ILE A 141 -1.73 -9.07 -10.82
N SER A 142 -1.57 -10.07 -9.96
CA SER A 142 -0.37 -10.90 -9.83
C SER A 142 -0.71 -12.38 -10.02
N GLN A 143 0.28 -13.18 -10.44
CA GLN A 143 0.09 -14.61 -10.64
C GLN A 143 0.34 -15.39 -9.34
N PRO A 144 -0.34 -16.53 -9.10
CA PRO A 144 -0.17 -17.31 -7.87
C PRO A 144 1.27 -17.81 -7.62
N GLY A 145 2.08 -18.01 -8.65
CA GLY A 145 3.44 -18.53 -8.55
C GLY A 145 4.55 -17.47 -8.43
N GLU A 146 4.20 -16.19 -8.24
CA GLU A 146 5.21 -15.11 -8.18
C GLU A 146 5.77 -14.86 -6.78
N PHE A 147 5.16 -15.44 -5.73
CA PHE A 147 5.52 -15.17 -4.34
C PHE A 147 6.46 -16.21 -3.76
N ASP A 148 7.38 -15.76 -2.91
CA ASP A 148 8.32 -16.59 -2.15
C ASP A 148 9.14 -17.56 -3.01
N THR A 149 9.52 -17.12 -4.22
CA THR A 149 10.20 -17.95 -5.24
C THR A 149 11.73 -17.98 -5.12
N GLU A 150 12.31 -17.12 -4.29
CA GLU A 150 13.75 -16.92 -4.18
C GLU A 150 14.33 -17.70 -2.98
N PRO A 151 14.79 -18.96 -3.16
CA PRO A 151 15.22 -19.81 -2.05
C PRO A 151 16.53 -19.34 -1.40
N ASP A 152 17.32 -18.53 -2.09
CA ASP A 152 18.60 -18.02 -1.61
C ASP A 152 18.46 -16.65 -0.91
N LEU A 153 17.25 -16.12 -0.78
CA LEU A 153 16.98 -14.87 -0.09
C LEU A 153 16.20 -15.10 1.19
N LEU A 154 16.63 -14.48 2.28
CA LEU A 154 15.94 -14.50 3.58
C LEU A 154 15.47 -13.10 3.94
N ASN A 155 14.16 -12.92 4.05
CA ASN A 155 13.58 -11.63 4.43
C ASN A 155 13.63 -11.45 5.95
N CYS A 156 14.39 -10.47 6.42
CA CYS A 156 14.61 -10.12 7.83
C CYS A 156 14.03 -8.73 8.14
N GLY A 157 13.92 -8.39 9.43
CA GLY A 157 13.34 -7.11 9.87
C GLY A 157 14.05 -5.87 9.31
N ASN A 158 15.35 -5.94 9.12
CA ASN A 158 16.17 -4.82 8.64
C ASN A 158 16.60 -4.91 7.16
N GLY A 159 16.04 -5.87 6.38
CA GLY A 159 16.36 -6.05 4.97
C GLY A 159 16.32 -7.50 4.54
N VAL A 160 16.71 -7.76 3.31
CA VAL A 160 16.78 -9.10 2.72
C VAL A 160 18.22 -9.56 2.66
N VAL A 161 18.51 -10.74 3.19
CA VAL A 161 19.84 -11.34 3.18
C VAL A 161 19.97 -12.26 1.98
N ASP A 162 20.96 -12.00 1.14
CA ASP A 162 21.43 -12.97 0.15
C ASP A 162 22.27 -14.03 0.87
N LEU A 163 21.74 -15.22 1.00
CA LEU A 163 22.36 -16.35 1.72
C LEU A 163 23.64 -16.86 1.06
N ARG A 164 23.85 -16.59 -0.25
CA ARG A 164 25.05 -16.99 -0.94
C ARG A 164 26.23 -16.06 -0.66
N SER A 165 25.93 -14.75 -0.58
CA SER A 165 26.97 -13.73 -0.38
C SER A 165 27.05 -13.19 1.05
N GLY A 166 26.05 -13.46 1.90
CA GLY A 166 25.91 -12.87 3.23
C GLY A 166 25.62 -11.36 3.22
N LYS A 167 25.23 -10.79 2.08
CA LYS A 167 24.96 -9.36 1.95
C LYS A 167 23.52 -9.04 2.32
N LEU A 168 23.35 -7.96 3.07
CA LEU A 168 22.05 -7.36 3.36
C LEU A 168 21.71 -6.36 2.25
N ILE A 169 20.52 -6.50 1.66
CA ILE A 169 19.95 -5.59 0.67
C ILE A 169 18.63 -5.00 1.19
N ALA A 170 18.19 -3.87 0.63
CA ALA A 170 16.95 -3.25 1.03
C ALA A 170 15.73 -4.12 0.65
N HIS A 171 14.64 -3.96 1.40
CA HIS A 171 13.36 -4.54 1.01
C HIS A 171 12.89 -3.93 -0.31
N ASP A 172 12.36 -4.78 -1.19
CA ASP A 172 11.81 -4.39 -2.48
C ASP A 172 10.49 -5.13 -2.72
N PRO A 173 9.39 -4.44 -3.05
CA PRO A 173 8.11 -5.08 -3.34
C PRO A 173 8.18 -6.05 -4.54
N GLY A 174 9.15 -5.87 -5.43
CA GLY A 174 9.40 -6.78 -6.56
C GLY A 174 9.92 -8.15 -6.15
N GLN A 175 10.50 -8.31 -4.97
CA GLN A 175 10.94 -9.60 -4.43
C GLN A 175 9.79 -10.52 -4.00
N ARG A 176 8.57 -10.01 -3.89
CA ARG A 176 7.34 -10.78 -3.66
C ARG A 176 7.34 -11.65 -2.41
N PHE A 177 8.03 -11.27 -1.34
CA PHE A 177 7.93 -11.98 -0.07
C PHE A 177 6.55 -11.78 0.57
N THR A 178 5.96 -12.87 1.06
CA THR A 178 4.73 -12.86 1.90
C THR A 178 5.04 -12.97 3.38
N TYR A 179 6.30 -13.17 3.74
CA TYR A 179 6.79 -13.33 5.10
C TYR A 179 8.02 -12.44 5.34
N CYS A 180 8.13 -11.92 6.56
CA CYS A 180 9.32 -11.25 7.06
C CYS A 180 9.66 -11.78 8.45
N SER A 181 10.89 -12.28 8.64
CA SER A 181 11.37 -12.66 9.96
C SER A 181 11.44 -11.43 10.88
N PRO A 182 10.94 -11.50 12.11
CA PRO A 182 11.00 -10.37 13.05
C PRO A 182 12.42 -10.10 13.57
N VAL A 183 13.41 -10.87 13.12
CA VAL A 183 14.81 -10.77 13.56
C VAL A 183 15.62 -9.95 12.57
N ASP A 184 16.46 -9.04 13.09
CA ASP A 184 17.42 -8.29 12.30
C ASP A 184 18.65 -9.14 11.99
N TYR A 185 19.08 -9.10 10.74
CA TYR A 185 20.34 -9.69 10.34
C TYR A 185 21.51 -8.85 10.85
N LYS A 186 22.48 -9.50 11.49
CA LYS A 186 23.73 -8.91 11.99
C LYS A 186 24.92 -9.65 11.39
N PRO A 187 25.66 -9.02 10.46
CA PRO A 187 26.87 -9.63 9.90
C PRO A 187 27.87 -10.00 11.00
N GLY A 188 28.41 -11.22 10.93
CA GLY A 188 29.39 -11.69 11.90
C GLY A 188 28.84 -12.05 13.29
N ALA A 189 27.52 -12.08 13.48
CA ALA A 189 26.92 -12.60 14.71
C ALA A 189 27.31 -14.07 14.89
N SER A 190 27.76 -14.44 16.09
CA SER A 190 27.99 -15.81 16.50
C SER A 190 26.96 -16.23 17.55
N SER A 191 26.60 -17.51 17.55
CA SER A 191 25.74 -18.10 18.55
C SER A 191 26.40 -19.33 19.12
N GLU A 192 27.04 -19.19 20.28
CA GLU A 192 27.67 -20.31 20.99
C GLU A 192 26.65 -21.42 21.32
N GLN A 193 25.41 -21.03 21.66
CA GLN A 193 24.36 -21.99 21.94
C GLN A 193 23.98 -22.81 20.71
N TRP A 194 23.93 -22.18 19.53
CA TRP A 194 23.62 -22.87 18.28
C TRP A 194 24.75 -23.82 17.87
N VAL A 195 26.01 -23.37 17.96
CA VAL A 195 27.18 -24.19 17.67
C VAL A 195 27.21 -25.41 18.62
N SER A 196 27.06 -25.19 19.93
CA SER A 196 27.03 -26.30 20.92
C SER A 196 25.88 -27.29 20.66
N PHE A 197 24.72 -26.79 20.24
CA PHE A 197 23.60 -27.68 19.86
C PHE A 197 23.94 -28.52 18.63
N LEU A 198 24.54 -27.92 17.58
CA LEU A 198 24.95 -28.64 16.38
C LEU A 198 26.03 -29.68 16.70
N GLU A 199 27.03 -29.33 17.47
CA GLU A 199 28.09 -30.29 17.92
C GLU A 199 27.52 -31.48 18.67
N ALA A 200 26.52 -31.22 19.53
CA ALA A 200 25.86 -32.32 20.28
C ALA A 200 24.95 -33.19 19.40
N ALA A 201 24.32 -32.61 18.36
CA ALA A 201 23.35 -33.28 17.50
C ALA A 201 24.00 -34.10 16.37
N VAL A 202 25.07 -33.55 15.74
CA VAL A 202 25.67 -34.14 14.53
C VAL A 202 27.14 -34.50 14.68
N GLY A 203 27.76 -34.16 15.79
CA GLY A 203 29.20 -34.35 16.08
C GLY A 203 30.03 -33.13 15.66
N ALA A 204 31.11 -32.85 16.41
CA ALA A 204 31.94 -31.66 16.23
C ALA A 204 32.61 -31.54 14.84
N GLU A 205 32.91 -32.68 14.18
CA GLU A 205 33.50 -32.68 12.83
C GLU A 205 32.53 -32.28 11.72
N GLN A 206 31.20 -32.34 11.95
CA GLN A 206 30.17 -32.01 10.96
C GLN A 206 29.50 -30.66 11.24
N ALA A 207 29.82 -30.02 12.39
CA ALA A 207 29.26 -28.75 12.82
C ALA A 207 30.13 -27.53 12.41
N ALA A 208 31.32 -27.76 11.92
CA ALA A 208 32.26 -26.73 11.45
C ALA A 208 32.05 -26.47 9.96
#